data_a664c7423aa43e4988c63304484e3f45
#
_entry.id   a664c7423aa43e4988c63304484e3f45
#
_cell.length_a   1.000
_cell.length_b   1.000
_cell.length_c   1.000
_cell.angle_alpha   90.00
_cell.angle_beta   90.00
_cell.angle_gamma   90.00
#
_symmetry.space_group_name_H-M   'P 1'
#
loop_
_entity.id
_entity.type
_entity.pdbx_description
1 polymer ?
#
loop_
_entity_poly.entity_id
_entity_poly.type
_entity_poly.pdbx_seq_one_letter_code
_entity_poly.pdbx_strand_id
1 'polypeptide(L)'
;EKVDLNHLYIDGSKFEANANKYSWVWKKSCEKNRLKVFARITELLGEMNEKISSFCVKFGIREEYAIEYLEQIQQQYVKLCGFDPETAIRGRGHHKTIEQRHYDKLSEYISRLKKYAEHIKICGDERNSYSKTDHDATFMRMKKDYMGNDQLLPGYNIQLGVCDEYIAV
;
A
#
# COMPACT_ATOMS: atom_id res chain seq x y z
N GLU A 1 24.77 -0.52 -46.04
CA GLU A 1 25.28 -1.65 -45.24
C GLU A 1 24.09 -2.45 -44.70
N LYS A 2 24.12 -3.77 -44.90
CA LYS A 2 23.06 -4.64 -44.33
C LYS A 2 23.57 -5.12 -42.98
N VAL A 3 22.85 -4.80 -41.91
CA VAL A 3 23.11 -5.30 -40.57
C VAL A 3 22.83 -6.81 -40.56
N ASP A 4 23.81 -7.60 -40.17
CA ASP A 4 23.66 -9.05 -40.01
C ASP A 4 23.00 -9.37 -38.66
N LEU A 5 21.73 -9.69 -38.65
CA LEU A 5 20.95 -10.02 -37.44
C LEU A 5 21.14 -11.46 -36.95
N ASN A 6 22.05 -12.23 -37.56
CA ASN A 6 22.27 -13.63 -37.14
C ASN A 6 22.94 -13.76 -35.78
N HIS A 7 23.63 -12.72 -35.34
CA HIS A 7 24.33 -12.70 -34.04
C HIS A 7 23.88 -11.51 -33.21
N LEU A 8 22.92 -11.73 -32.31
CA LEU A 8 22.44 -10.73 -31.36
C LEU A 8 23.04 -10.97 -29.97
N TYR A 9 23.80 -10.02 -29.47
CA TYR A 9 24.33 -10.02 -28.11
C TYR A 9 23.41 -9.18 -27.23
N ILE A 10 22.90 -9.78 -26.14
CA ILE A 10 22.04 -9.08 -25.18
C ILE A 10 22.82 -8.91 -23.87
N ASP A 11 23.05 -7.66 -23.47
CA ASP A 11 23.64 -7.33 -22.17
C ASP A 11 22.68 -6.51 -21.32
N GLY A 12 22.59 -6.86 -20.04
CA GLY A 12 21.79 -6.13 -19.06
C GLY A 12 22.67 -5.19 -18.25
N SER A 13 22.39 -3.88 -18.37
CA SER A 13 23.05 -2.85 -17.58
C SER A 13 22.13 -2.31 -16.51
N LYS A 14 22.66 -2.16 -15.29
CA LYS A 14 21.94 -1.60 -14.15
C LYS A 14 22.29 -0.15 -13.96
N PHE A 15 21.27 0.70 -13.96
CA PHE A 15 21.41 2.14 -13.75
C PHE A 15 20.71 2.56 -12.46
N GLU A 16 21.38 3.36 -11.62
CA GLU A 16 20.77 3.92 -10.43
C GLU A 16 19.73 4.98 -10.81
N ALA A 17 18.53 4.88 -10.25
CA ALA A 17 17.47 5.86 -10.42
C ALA A 17 17.73 7.08 -9.52
N ASN A 18 17.34 8.26 -10.00
CA ASN A 18 17.37 9.48 -9.19
C ASN A 18 16.17 9.50 -8.22
N ALA A 19 16.16 8.55 -7.30
CA ALA A 19 15.07 8.31 -6.35
C ALA A 19 15.59 8.24 -4.90
N ASN A 20 14.70 8.53 -3.95
CA ASN A 20 15.06 8.47 -2.54
C ASN A 20 15.34 7.02 -2.12
N LYS A 21 16.56 6.77 -1.65
CA LYS A 21 17.05 5.44 -1.23
C LYS A 21 16.29 4.83 -0.06
N TYR A 22 15.57 5.62 0.74
CA TYR A 22 14.94 5.17 1.98
C TYR A 22 13.40 5.17 1.94
N SER A 23 12.78 5.52 0.82
CA SER A 23 11.33 5.57 0.69
C SER A 23 10.73 4.36 -0.04
N TRP A 24 10.95 3.17 0.50
CA TRP A 24 10.55 1.91 -0.11
C TRP A 24 9.17 1.46 0.30
N VAL A 25 8.48 0.81 -0.64
CA VAL A 25 7.25 0.07 -0.38
C VAL A 25 7.45 -1.38 -0.80
N TRP A 26 7.21 -2.30 0.14
CA TRP A 26 7.27 -3.73 -0.10
C TRP A 26 5.86 -4.31 -0.16
N LYS A 27 5.52 -4.99 -1.28
CA LYS A 27 4.22 -5.63 -1.49
C LYS A 27 3.86 -6.57 -0.34
N LYS A 28 4.76 -7.49 0.04
CA LYS A 28 4.57 -8.42 1.16
C LYS A 28 4.30 -7.71 2.50
N SER A 29 4.93 -6.56 2.73
CA SER A 29 4.68 -5.78 3.95
C SER A 29 3.30 -5.15 3.95
N CYS A 30 2.83 -4.66 2.80
CA CYS A 30 1.48 -4.13 2.64
C CYS A 30 0.42 -5.21 2.86
N GLU A 31 0.61 -6.40 2.27
CA GLU A 31 -0.28 -7.55 2.45
C GLU A 31 -0.34 -8.00 3.91
N LYS A 32 0.82 -8.18 4.55
CA LYS A 32 0.88 -8.54 5.98
C LYS A 32 0.21 -7.51 6.88
N ASN A 33 0.43 -6.22 6.60
CA ASN A 33 -0.19 -5.14 7.38
C ASN A 33 -1.69 -5.03 7.12
N ARG A 34 -2.15 -5.31 5.89
CA ARG A 34 -3.58 -5.41 5.55
C ARG A 34 -4.29 -6.46 6.41
N LEU A 35 -3.74 -7.65 6.54
CA LEU A 35 -4.29 -8.71 7.41
C LEU A 35 -4.36 -8.30 8.88
N LYS A 36 -3.32 -7.60 9.38
CA LYS A 36 -3.34 -7.06 10.74
C LYS A 36 -4.44 -6.00 10.95
N VAL A 37 -4.71 -5.19 9.92
CA VAL A 37 -5.80 -4.21 9.97
C VAL A 37 -7.15 -4.92 9.97
N PHE A 38 -7.32 -6.00 9.20
CA PHE A 38 -8.56 -6.79 9.22
C PHE A 38 -8.85 -7.36 10.62
N ALA A 39 -7.86 -7.94 11.30
CA ALA A 39 -8.03 -8.42 12.67
C ALA A 39 -8.49 -7.30 13.62
N ARG A 40 -7.87 -6.12 13.54
CA ARG A 40 -8.27 -4.95 14.36
C ARG A 40 -9.68 -4.42 14.01
N ILE A 41 -10.08 -4.50 12.75
CA ILE A 41 -11.46 -4.16 12.33
C ILE A 41 -12.44 -5.15 12.95
N THR A 42 -12.12 -6.44 12.96
CA THR A 42 -12.95 -7.47 13.59
C THR A 42 -13.20 -7.17 15.08
N GLU A 43 -12.15 -6.83 15.82
CA GLU A 43 -12.25 -6.41 17.23
C GLU A 43 -13.13 -5.16 17.37
N LEU A 44 -12.86 -4.13 16.56
CA LEU A 44 -13.61 -2.87 16.57
C LEU A 44 -15.11 -3.09 16.25
N LEU A 45 -15.43 -3.93 15.25
CA LEU A 45 -16.82 -4.25 14.92
C LEU A 45 -17.51 -5.01 16.06
N GLY A 46 -16.79 -5.82 16.83
CA GLY A 46 -17.27 -6.43 18.06
C GLY A 46 -17.70 -5.35 19.07
N GLU A 47 -16.81 -4.40 19.41
CA GLU A 47 -17.09 -3.27 20.31
C GLU A 47 -18.29 -2.42 19.81
N MET A 48 -18.35 -2.15 18.49
CA MET A 48 -19.44 -1.40 17.88
C MET A 48 -20.78 -2.17 17.97
N ASN A 49 -20.80 -3.48 17.74
CA ASN A 49 -21.98 -4.32 17.84
C ASN A 49 -22.51 -4.39 19.27
N GLU A 50 -21.65 -4.44 20.28
CA GLU A 50 -22.05 -4.36 21.69
C GLU A 50 -22.75 -3.02 21.97
N LYS A 51 -22.21 -1.93 21.48
CA LYS A 51 -22.77 -0.59 21.67
C LYS A 51 -24.15 -0.42 21.02
N ILE A 52 -24.36 -0.99 19.84
CA ILE A 52 -25.64 -0.89 19.11
C ILE A 52 -26.60 -2.03 19.38
N SER A 53 -26.30 -2.89 20.35
CA SER A 53 -27.10 -4.10 20.65
C SER A 53 -28.62 -3.82 20.89
N SER A 54 -28.93 -2.62 21.42
CA SER A 54 -30.30 -2.15 21.66
C SER A 54 -31.11 -1.90 20.38
N PHE A 55 -30.46 -1.74 19.24
CA PHE A 55 -31.13 -1.47 17.95
C PHE A 55 -31.43 -2.71 17.14
N CYS A 56 -31.19 -3.91 17.66
CA CYS A 56 -31.37 -5.19 16.96
C CYS A 56 -30.65 -5.30 15.61
N VAL A 57 -29.60 -4.51 15.42
CA VAL A 57 -28.74 -4.49 14.24
C VAL A 57 -27.36 -5.01 14.60
N LYS A 58 -26.75 -5.82 13.74
CA LYS A 58 -25.38 -6.30 13.90
C LYS A 58 -24.60 -6.14 12.61
N PHE A 59 -23.40 -5.59 12.70
CA PHE A 59 -22.44 -5.56 11.59
C PHE A 59 -21.78 -6.94 11.43
N GLY A 60 -21.77 -7.45 10.20
CA GLY A 60 -21.20 -8.77 9.93
C GLY A 60 -19.67 -8.78 10.08
N ILE A 61 -19.19 -9.75 10.86
CA ILE A 61 -17.75 -9.99 11.02
C ILE A 61 -17.31 -10.93 9.90
N ARG A 62 -16.19 -10.61 9.26
CA ARG A 62 -15.63 -11.33 8.10
C ARG A 62 -14.12 -11.50 8.28
N GLU A 63 -13.53 -12.40 7.52
CA GLU A 63 -12.06 -12.55 7.47
C GLU A 63 -11.41 -11.42 6.67
N GLU A 64 -12.07 -10.99 5.59
CA GLU A 64 -11.63 -9.87 4.75
C GLU A 64 -12.77 -8.86 4.57
N TYR A 65 -12.41 -7.60 4.46
CA TYR A 65 -13.35 -6.49 4.35
C TYR A 65 -13.12 -5.69 3.07
N ALA A 66 -14.17 -5.54 2.26
CA ALA A 66 -14.20 -4.56 1.19
C ALA A 66 -14.32 -3.14 1.78
N ILE A 67 -13.68 -2.18 1.14
CA ILE A 67 -13.65 -0.78 1.60
C ILE A 67 -15.06 -0.20 1.62
N GLU A 68 -15.83 -0.46 0.57
CA GLU A 68 -17.20 0.01 0.39
C GLU A 68 -18.11 -0.52 1.53
N TYR A 69 -17.90 -1.76 1.94
CA TYR A 69 -18.64 -2.35 3.05
C TYR A 69 -18.35 -1.63 4.38
N LEU A 70 -17.08 -1.30 4.64
CA LEU A 70 -16.69 -0.58 5.84
C LEU A 70 -17.22 0.86 5.85
N GLU A 71 -17.26 1.52 4.70
CA GLU A 71 -17.85 2.85 4.55
C GLU A 71 -19.36 2.82 4.80
N GLN A 72 -20.06 1.80 4.32
CA GLN A 72 -21.48 1.59 4.62
C GLN A 72 -21.72 1.37 6.12
N ILE A 73 -20.91 0.52 6.78
CA ILE A 73 -20.97 0.33 8.23
C ILE A 73 -20.77 1.66 8.96
N GLN A 74 -19.78 2.43 8.56
CA GLN A 74 -19.49 3.73 9.18
C GLN A 74 -20.69 4.68 9.10
N GLN A 75 -21.32 4.78 7.92
CA GLN A 75 -22.52 5.62 7.74
C GLN A 75 -23.71 5.11 8.55
N GLN A 76 -23.93 3.79 8.60
CA GLN A 76 -25.00 3.20 9.41
C GLN A 76 -24.78 3.42 10.90
N TYR A 77 -23.53 3.28 11.37
CA TYR A 77 -23.18 3.50 12.78
C TYR A 77 -23.46 4.93 13.21
N VAL A 78 -23.08 5.92 12.39
CA VAL A 78 -23.38 7.34 12.60
C VAL A 78 -24.86 7.58 12.76
N LYS A 79 -25.68 7.01 11.87
CA LYS A 79 -27.16 7.13 11.92
C LYS A 79 -27.76 6.47 13.18
N LEU A 80 -27.32 5.29 13.54
CA LEU A 80 -27.84 4.55 14.70
C LEU A 80 -27.49 5.23 16.01
N CYS A 81 -26.27 5.75 16.14
CA CYS A 81 -25.83 6.42 17.37
C CYS A 81 -26.25 7.89 17.45
N GLY A 82 -26.83 8.47 16.39
CA GLY A 82 -27.17 9.92 16.35
C GLY A 82 -25.94 10.82 16.51
N PHE A 83 -24.77 10.34 16.11
CA PHE A 83 -23.50 11.05 16.22
C PHE A 83 -23.24 11.81 14.91
N ASP A 84 -22.84 13.09 15.03
CA ASP A 84 -22.45 13.89 13.88
C ASP A 84 -20.93 14.08 13.85
N PRO A 85 -20.24 13.50 12.85
CA PRO A 85 -18.78 13.61 12.73
C PRO A 85 -18.27 15.04 12.49
N GLU A 86 -19.11 15.94 11.93
CA GLU A 86 -18.72 17.31 11.62
C GLU A 86 -18.71 18.21 12.87
N THR A 87 -19.67 17.97 13.77
CA THR A 87 -19.76 18.70 15.04
C THR A 87 -18.93 18.08 16.15
N ALA A 88 -18.28 16.94 15.89
CA ALA A 88 -17.47 16.23 16.86
C ALA A 88 -16.32 17.12 17.38
N ILE A 89 -16.27 17.30 18.70
CA ILE A 89 -15.25 18.12 19.35
C ILE A 89 -13.86 17.48 19.15
N ARG A 90 -12.98 18.25 18.54
CA ARG A 90 -11.58 17.86 18.29
C ARG A 90 -10.66 18.83 19.02
N GLY A 91 -9.64 18.32 19.70
CA GLY A 91 -8.64 19.17 20.33
C GLY A 91 -8.04 18.60 21.61
N ARG A 92 -7.01 19.26 22.10
CA ARG A 92 -6.30 18.90 23.33
C ARG A 92 -7.20 19.19 24.54
N GLY A 93 -7.35 18.23 25.46
CA GLY A 93 -8.13 18.41 26.70
C GLY A 93 -9.61 18.01 26.59
N HIS A 94 -10.11 17.65 25.42
CA HIS A 94 -11.49 17.19 25.26
C HIS A 94 -11.55 15.64 25.26
N HIS A 95 -12.49 15.10 26.04
CA HIS A 95 -12.75 13.65 26.05
C HIS A 95 -13.67 13.30 24.87
N LYS A 96 -13.16 12.43 23.98
CA LYS A 96 -13.97 11.86 22.89
C LYS A 96 -14.99 10.90 23.46
N THR A 97 -16.22 10.93 22.93
CA THR A 97 -17.22 9.91 23.22
C THR A 97 -16.79 8.55 22.67
N ILE A 98 -17.42 7.48 23.10
CA ILE A 98 -17.13 6.12 22.62
C ILE A 98 -17.44 6.04 21.11
N GLU A 99 -18.57 6.59 20.69
CA GLU A 99 -19.01 6.64 19.30
C GLU A 99 -17.97 7.36 18.42
N GLN A 100 -17.48 8.51 18.87
CA GLN A 100 -16.43 9.25 18.17
C GLN A 100 -15.13 8.44 18.05
N ARG A 101 -14.74 7.72 19.09
CA ARG A 101 -13.54 6.88 19.05
C ARG A 101 -13.68 5.74 18.05
N HIS A 102 -14.84 5.08 18.01
CA HIS A 102 -15.14 4.02 17.05
C HIS A 102 -15.10 4.55 15.61
N TYR A 103 -15.76 5.70 15.37
CA TYR A 103 -15.76 6.36 14.07
C TYR A 103 -14.34 6.73 13.61
N ASP A 104 -13.56 7.37 14.47
CA ASP A 104 -12.18 7.80 14.16
C ASP A 104 -11.28 6.61 13.86
N LYS A 105 -11.35 5.53 14.67
CA LYS A 105 -10.60 4.29 14.45
C LYS A 105 -10.98 3.63 13.13
N LEU A 106 -12.28 3.54 12.82
CA LEU A 106 -12.75 2.93 11.57
C LEU A 106 -12.31 3.77 10.37
N SER A 107 -12.39 5.10 10.43
CA SER A 107 -11.89 6.01 9.40
C SER A 107 -10.39 5.82 9.16
N GLU A 108 -9.60 5.67 10.23
CA GLU A 108 -8.16 5.41 10.14
C GLU A 108 -7.89 4.08 9.44
N TYR A 109 -8.62 3.01 9.80
CA TYR A 109 -8.43 1.70 9.18
C TYR A 109 -8.83 1.69 7.71
N ILE A 110 -9.94 2.35 7.33
CA ILE A 110 -10.33 2.52 5.93
C ILE A 110 -9.23 3.26 5.14
N SER A 111 -8.71 4.35 5.69
CA SER A 111 -7.62 5.10 5.05
C SER A 111 -6.35 4.26 4.86
N ARG A 112 -6.00 3.44 5.85
CA ARG A 112 -4.86 2.51 5.75
C ARG A 112 -5.08 1.43 4.69
N LEU A 113 -6.30 0.86 4.62
CA LEU A 113 -6.64 -0.15 3.61
C LEU A 113 -6.58 0.43 2.19
N LYS A 114 -7.10 1.66 1.98
CA LYS A 114 -6.99 2.37 0.70
C LYS A 114 -5.53 2.54 0.28
N LYS A 115 -4.67 2.98 1.21
CA LYS A 115 -3.22 3.09 0.97
C LYS A 115 -2.57 1.76 0.59
N TYR A 116 -2.89 0.68 1.32
CA TYR A 116 -2.31 -0.63 1.00
C TYR A 116 -2.79 -1.15 -0.35
N ALA A 117 -4.07 -0.96 -0.69
CA ALA A 117 -4.62 -1.33 -2.00
C ALA A 117 -3.91 -0.58 -3.14
N GLU A 118 -3.68 0.73 -2.98
CA GLU A 118 -2.94 1.56 -3.92
C GLU A 118 -1.49 1.08 -4.09
N HIS A 119 -0.78 0.83 -2.99
CA HIS A 119 0.59 0.32 -3.02
C HIS A 119 0.69 -1.04 -3.71
N ILE A 120 -0.24 -1.95 -3.44
CA ILE A 120 -0.29 -3.27 -4.08
C ILE A 120 -0.57 -3.11 -5.58
N LYS A 121 -1.49 -2.20 -5.96
CA LYS A 121 -1.81 -1.90 -7.35
C LYS A 121 -0.60 -1.34 -8.13
N ILE A 122 0.18 -0.43 -7.52
CA ILE A 122 1.40 0.13 -8.12
C ILE A 122 2.46 -0.97 -8.31
N CYS A 123 2.62 -1.88 -7.35
CA CYS A 123 3.54 -3.01 -7.50
C CYS A 123 3.16 -3.93 -8.67
N GLY A 124 1.85 -4.11 -8.91
CA GLY A 124 1.37 -5.09 -9.89
C GLY A 124 1.74 -6.53 -9.51
N ASP A 125 1.72 -7.44 -10.48
CA ASP A 125 1.99 -8.86 -10.24
C ASP A 125 3.47 -9.22 -10.30
N GLU A 126 4.23 -8.53 -11.11
CA GLU A 126 5.63 -8.85 -11.38
C GLU A 126 6.62 -8.27 -10.37
N ARG A 127 6.27 -7.17 -9.70
CA ARG A 127 7.19 -6.46 -8.80
C ARG A 127 6.87 -6.71 -7.33
N ASN A 128 7.92 -6.88 -6.53
CA ASN A 128 7.81 -7.05 -5.08
C ASN A 128 7.95 -5.74 -4.29
N SER A 129 8.44 -4.67 -4.94
CA SER A 129 8.69 -3.37 -4.32
C SER A 129 8.73 -2.26 -5.35
N TYR A 130 8.60 -1.03 -4.89
CA TYR A 130 8.81 0.17 -5.70
C TYR A 130 9.28 1.33 -4.81
N SER A 131 9.88 2.37 -5.42
CA SER A 131 10.21 3.63 -4.75
C SER A 131 9.02 4.59 -4.79
N LYS A 132 8.73 5.28 -3.68
CA LYS A 132 7.64 6.29 -3.65
C LYS A 132 7.93 7.51 -4.50
N THR A 133 9.20 7.79 -4.76
CA THR A 133 9.64 8.96 -5.53
C THR A 133 9.83 8.65 -7.02
N ASP A 134 9.91 7.34 -7.34
CA ASP A 134 10.01 6.86 -8.72
C ASP A 134 9.37 5.47 -8.79
N HIS A 135 8.12 5.42 -9.27
CA HIS A 135 7.32 4.19 -9.28
C HIS A 135 7.84 3.12 -10.24
N ASP A 136 8.64 3.50 -11.24
CA ASP A 136 9.17 2.56 -12.24
C ASP A 136 10.48 1.94 -11.77
N ALA A 137 11.19 2.59 -10.85
CA ALA A 137 12.42 2.05 -10.28
C ALA A 137 12.12 0.86 -9.35
N THR A 138 12.93 -0.20 -9.47
CA THR A 138 12.92 -1.35 -8.58
C THR A 138 14.16 -1.38 -7.70
N PHE A 139 14.05 -1.98 -6.52
CA PHE A 139 15.20 -2.13 -5.64
C PHE A 139 16.03 -3.33 -6.07
N MET A 140 17.27 -3.05 -6.44
CA MET A 140 18.21 -4.06 -6.91
C MET A 140 19.61 -3.80 -6.39
N ARG A 141 20.42 -4.86 -6.32
CA ARG A 141 21.86 -4.75 -6.07
C ARG A 141 22.55 -4.27 -7.33
N MET A 142 23.28 -3.18 -7.24
CA MET A 142 24.05 -2.64 -8.35
C MET A 142 25.30 -3.48 -8.64
N LYS A 143 25.80 -3.46 -9.90
CA LYS A 143 27.04 -4.16 -10.29
C LYS A 143 28.25 -3.62 -9.52
N LYS A 144 28.29 -2.29 -9.26
CA LYS A 144 29.33 -1.63 -8.45
C LYS A 144 28.71 -1.16 -7.15
N ASP A 145 29.19 -1.69 -6.04
CA ASP A 145 28.84 -1.23 -4.70
C ASP A 145 29.96 -0.34 -4.18
N TYR A 146 29.80 0.97 -4.34
CA TYR A 146 30.78 1.96 -3.90
C TYR A 146 30.92 2.02 -2.37
N MET A 147 29.92 1.55 -1.64
CA MET A 147 29.90 1.59 -0.16
C MET A 147 30.34 0.25 0.44
N GLY A 148 30.44 -0.81 -0.35
CA GLY A 148 30.84 -2.15 0.09
C GLY A 148 29.92 -2.77 1.14
N ASN A 149 28.63 -2.36 1.17
CA ASN A 149 27.67 -2.79 2.21
C ASN A 149 26.50 -3.59 1.65
N ASP A 150 26.58 -3.99 0.38
CA ASP A 150 25.52 -4.77 -0.32
C ASP A 150 24.14 -4.10 -0.31
N GLN A 151 24.09 -2.79 -0.19
CA GLN A 151 22.85 -2.04 -0.12
C GLN A 151 22.06 -2.16 -1.43
N LEU A 152 20.73 -2.38 -1.28
CA LEU A 152 19.82 -2.29 -2.41
C LEU A 152 19.54 -0.81 -2.73
N LEU A 153 19.64 -0.48 -4.01
CA LEU A 153 19.36 0.88 -4.52
C LEU A 153 18.20 0.85 -5.51
N PRO A 154 17.39 1.92 -5.59
CA PRO A 154 16.43 2.06 -6.68
C PRO A 154 17.17 2.16 -8.01
N GLY A 155 16.73 1.39 -8.98
CA GLY A 155 17.40 1.38 -10.29
C GLY A 155 16.58 0.69 -11.37
N TYR A 156 17.16 0.76 -12.55
CA TYR A 156 16.63 0.17 -13.77
C TYR A 156 17.56 -0.90 -14.27
N ASN A 157 17.01 -1.99 -14.77
CA ASN A 157 17.76 -3.00 -15.51
C ASN A 157 17.40 -2.86 -16.99
N ILE A 158 18.26 -2.20 -17.74
CA ILE A 158 18.07 -1.96 -19.16
C ILE A 158 18.80 -3.06 -19.92
N GLN A 159 18.09 -3.77 -20.76
CA GLN A 159 18.66 -4.77 -21.66
C GLN A 159 18.86 -4.12 -23.03
N LEU A 160 20.07 -4.22 -23.54
CA LEU A 160 20.44 -3.71 -24.88
C LEU A 160 20.82 -4.89 -25.76
N GLY A 161 20.16 -5.00 -26.90
CA GLY A 161 20.55 -5.92 -27.96
C GLY A 161 21.51 -5.24 -28.91
N VAL A 162 22.70 -5.78 -29.07
CA VAL A 162 23.75 -5.25 -29.96
C VAL A 162 24.05 -6.29 -31.04
N CYS A 163 24.09 -5.84 -32.27
CA CYS A 163 24.48 -6.64 -33.43
C CYS A 163 25.64 -5.92 -34.10
N ASP A 164 26.83 -6.51 -34.07
CA ASP A 164 28.08 -5.90 -34.52
C ASP A 164 28.32 -4.51 -33.89
N GLU A 165 28.27 -3.44 -34.68
CA GLU A 165 28.50 -2.04 -34.24
C GLU A 165 27.15 -1.32 -33.95
N TYR A 166 26.00 -1.96 -34.08
CA TYR A 166 24.68 -1.33 -34.03
C TYR A 166 23.89 -1.80 -32.81
N ILE A 167 23.16 -0.86 -32.18
CA ILE A 167 22.16 -1.16 -31.17
C ILE A 167 20.88 -1.57 -31.92
N ALA A 168 20.43 -2.82 -31.72
CA ALA A 168 19.29 -3.38 -32.42
C ALA A 168 17.98 -3.19 -31.65
N VAL A 169 18.04 -3.19 -30.29
CA VAL A 169 16.88 -2.99 -29.38
C VAL A 169 17.37 -2.34 -28.09
#